data_5e75acf745cac862e204022cdb584672
#
_entry.id   5e75acf745cac862e204022cdb584672
#
_cell.length_a   1.000
_cell.length_b   1.000
_cell.length_c   1.000
_cell.angle_alpha   90.00
_cell.angle_beta   90.00
_cell.angle_gamma   90.00
#
_symmetry.space_group_name_H-M   'P 1'
#
loop_
_entity.id
_entity.type
_entity.pdbx_description
1 polymer ?
#
loop_
_entity_poly.entity_id
_entity_poly.type
_entity_poly.pdbx_seq_one_letter_code
_entity_poly.pdbx_strand_id
1 'polypeptide(L)'
;MKLLRTIRLDASDTFVFEKAAEPDEWAVSGAFAFAHCDPENLRGKARTAFRAGFLGLDSLGRSTLAQIVEVSEDDRRAAVEMLAAQLVAHFGAPDSATARLAAVEEIDFAASLCGHSPGVLVAVTRSHQNGTIREAFRTLRPRDGTRHSNAFEFLEVVGDDDAPDEHLDLAGLDKGVQR
;
A
#
# COMPACT_ATOMS: atom_id res chain seq x y z
N MET A 1 15.30 11.01 8.56
CA MET A 1 13.95 11.00 7.94
C MET A 1 13.38 9.59 7.95
N LYS A 2 12.15 9.41 7.44
CA LYS A 2 11.51 8.07 7.43
C LYS A 2 10.87 7.82 6.06
N LEU A 3 10.89 6.57 5.62
CA LEU A 3 10.24 6.09 4.41
C LEU A 3 9.52 4.76 4.69
N LEU A 4 8.86 4.24 3.66
CA LEU A 4 8.16 2.97 3.69
C LEU A 4 9.00 1.86 3.05
N ARG A 5 8.96 0.67 3.67
CA ARG A 5 9.45 -0.58 3.06
C ARG A 5 8.34 -1.62 3.04
N THR A 6 8.35 -2.45 2.02
CA THR A 6 7.46 -3.60 1.93
C THR A 6 7.73 -4.57 3.08
N ILE A 7 6.69 -5.18 3.62
CA ILE A 7 6.81 -6.22 4.63
C ILE A 7 5.94 -7.40 4.25
N ARG A 8 6.44 -8.61 4.47
CA ARG A 8 5.69 -9.85 4.30
C ARG A 8 5.58 -10.54 5.65
N LEU A 9 4.39 -10.49 6.25
CA LEU A 9 4.12 -11.17 7.53
C LEU A 9 3.91 -12.68 7.33
N ASP A 10 3.36 -13.07 6.18
CA ASP A 10 3.13 -14.46 5.78
C ASP A 10 3.13 -14.58 4.24
N ALA A 11 2.70 -15.72 3.72
CA ALA A 11 2.66 -15.96 2.28
C ALA A 11 1.43 -15.37 1.57
N SER A 12 0.51 -14.67 2.26
CA SER A 12 -0.77 -14.22 1.67
C SER A 12 -0.60 -13.33 0.46
N ASP A 13 0.37 -12.42 0.45
CA ASP A 13 0.64 -11.54 -0.68
C ASP A 13 0.93 -12.31 -1.99
N THR A 14 1.57 -13.49 -1.90
CA THR A 14 1.85 -14.33 -3.07
C THR A 14 0.58 -14.95 -3.67
N PHE A 15 -0.49 -15.05 -2.89
CA PHE A 15 -1.77 -15.59 -3.35
C PHE A 15 -2.72 -14.51 -3.85
N VAL A 16 -2.70 -13.32 -3.24
CA VAL A 16 -3.66 -12.25 -3.54
C VAL A 16 -3.20 -11.30 -4.63
N PHE A 17 -1.90 -11.23 -4.92
CA PHE A 17 -1.35 -10.44 -6.02
C PHE A 17 -0.82 -11.33 -7.15
N GLU A 18 -0.80 -10.79 -8.38
CA GLU A 18 -0.13 -11.47 -9.49
C GLU A 18 1.37 -11.56 -9.24
N LYS A 19 1.94 -10.46 -8.75
CA LYS A 19 3.33 -10.36 -8.35
C LYS A 19 3.38 -9.72 -6.97
N ALA A 20 3.80 -10.50 -5.97
CA ALA A 20 4.09 -9.98 -4.65
C ALA A 20 5.44 -9.25 -4.66
N ALA A 21 5.53 -8.14 -3.92
CA ALA A 21 6.81 -7.49 -3.68
C ALA A 21 7.72 -8.38 -2.84
N GLU A 22 9.04 -8.29 -3.06
CA GLU A 22 9.96 -8.91 -2.12
C GLU A 22 9.94 -8.13 -0.79
N PRO A 23 10.23 -8.80 0.34
CA PRO A 23 10.36 -8.11 1.61
C PRO A 23 11.49 -7.07 1.56
N ASP A 24 11.29 -5.96 2.28
CA ASP A 24 12.30 -4.93 2.48
C ASP A 24 12.66 -4.10 1.23
N GLU A 25 11.81 -4.10 0.20
CA GLU A 25 11.93 -3.14 -0.90
C GLU A 25 11.45 -1.75 -0.46
N TRP A 26 11.99 -0.68 -1.05
CA TRP A 26 11.36 0.63 -0.93
C TRP A 26 9.94 0.59 -1.45
N ALA A 27 9.02 1.21 -0.74
CA ALA A 27 7.60 1.17 -1.07
C ALA A 27 7.02 2.57 -1.24
N VAL A 28 6.16 2.70 -2.23
CA VAL A 28 5.31 3.88 -2.43
C VAL A 28 3.85 3.44 -2.52
N SER A 29 2.92 4.40 -2.44
CA SER A 29 1.50 4.11 -2.67
C SER A 29 1.30 3.38 -4.01
N GLY A 30 1.88 3.91 -5.10
CA GLY A 30 1.82 3.32 -6.42
C GLY A 30 0.45 3.43 -7.09
N ALA A 31 -0.34 4.45 -6.73
CA ALA A 31 -1.62 4.76 -7.39
C ALA A 31 -1.42 5.12 -8.87
N PHE A 32 -0.31 5.76 -9.20
CA PHE A 32 0.04 6.15 -10.58
C PHE A 32 0.06 4.96 -11.55
N ALA A 33 0.40 3.76 -11.07
CA ALA A 33 0.41 2.55 -11.89
C ALA A 33 -0.98 2.18 -12.46
N PHE A 34 -2.05 2.77 -11.94
CA PHE A 34 -3.43 2.59 -12.38
C PHE A 34 -3.98 3.78 -13.16
N ALA A 35 -3.18 4.81 -13.46
CA ALA A 35 -3.62 6.03 -14.13
C ALA A 35 -4.22 5.78 -15.53
N HIS A 36 -3.82 4.70 -16.21
CA HIS A 36 -4.30 4.32 -17.55
C HIS A 36 -5.27 3.15 -17.51
N CYS A 37 -5.68 2.71 -16.33
CA CYS A 37 -6.65 1.63 -16.15
C CYS A 37 -8.01 2.20 -15.82
N ASP A 38 -9.07 1.50 -16.24
CA ASP A 38 -10.40 1.72 -15.68
C ASP A 38 -10.56 0.83 -14.44
N PRO A 39 -10.51 1.40 -13.23
CA PRO A 39 -10.56 0.62 -11.99
C PRO A 39 -11.85 -0.18 -11.82
N GLU A 40 -12.96 0.24 -12.46
CA GLU A 40 -14.24 -0.46 -12.38
C GLU A 40 -14.21 -1.78 -13.15
N ASN A 41 -13.35 -1.88 -14.15
CA ASN A 41 -13.17 -3.07 -14.96
C ASN A 41 -12.14 -4.07 -14.41
N LEU A 42 -11.39 -3.68 -13.38
CA LEU A 42 -10.42 -4.58 -12.73
C LEU A 42 -11.12 -5.76 -12.04
N ARG A 43 -10.54 -6.96 -12.16
CA ARG A 43 -11.05 -8.20 -11.55
C ARG A 43 -9.92 -8.97 -10.88
N GLY A 44 -10.29 -9.88 -9.95
CA GLY A 44 -9.36 -10.79 -9.31
C GLY A 44 -8.17 -10.07 -8.66
N LYS A 45 -6.98 -10.60 -8.90
CA LYS A 45 -5.72 -10.10 -8.32
C LYS A 45 -5.40 -8.67 -8.73
N ALA A 46 -5.74 -8.24 -9.94
CA ALA A 46 -5.55 -6.86 -10.39
C ALA A 46 -6.42 -5.89 -9.59
N ARG A 47 -7.67 -6.26 -9.28
CA ARG A 47 -8.55 -5.48 -8.41
C ARG A 47 -8.02 -5.40 -6.97
N THR A 48 -7.48 -6.50 -6.45
CA THR A 48 -6.86 -6.52 -5.12
C THR A 48 -5.63 -5.60 -5.08
N ALA A 49 -4.78 -5.66 -6.10
CA ALA A 49 -3.61 -4.79 -6.23
C ALA A 49 -4.00 -3.30 -6.26
N PHE A 50 -5.06 -2.95 -6.99
CA PHE A 50 -5.61 -1.61 -6.99
C PHE A 50 -6.07 -1.21 -5.58
N ARG A 51 -6.91 -2.03 -4.95
CA ARG A 51 -7.59 -1.67 -3.69
C ARG A 51 -6.67 -1.58 -2.49
N ALA A 52 -5.63 -2.42 -2.41
CA ALA A 52 -4.90 -2.61 -1.16
C ALA A 52 -3.38 -2.87 -1.33
N GLY A 53 -2.79 -2.60 -2.50
CA GLY A 53 -1.38 -2.94 -2.73
C GLY A 53 -0.46 -1.72 -2.75
N PHE A 54 0.52 -1.62 -1.85
CA PHE A 54 1.70 -0.78 -2.02
C PHE A 54 2.56 -1.31 -3.17
N LEU A 55 3.29 -0.45 -3.84
CA LEU A 55 4.22 -0.81 -4.91
C LEU A 55 5.63 -0.89 -4.36
N GLY A 56 6.25 -2.07 -4.47
CA GLY A 56 7.68 -2.25 -4.25
C GLY A 56 8.48 -1.74 -5.45
N LEU A 57 9.55 -0.99 -5.21
CA LEU A 57 10.26 -0.27 -6.28
C LEU A 57 11.22 -1.14 -7.08
N ASP A 58 11.73 -2.20 -6.48
CA ASP A 58 12.69 -3.08 -7.15
C ASP A 58 11.98 -4.11 -8.03
N SER A 59 11.07 -4.86 -7.44
CA SER A 59 10.32 -5.90 -8.15
C SER A 59 9.15 -5.39 -8.97
N LEU A 60 8.63 -4.18 -8.69
CA LEU A 60 7.31 -3.70 -9.12
C LEU A 60 6.16 -4.63 -8.67
N GLY A 61 6.40 -5.44 -7.65
CA GLY A 61 5.40 -6.27 -7.00
C GLY A 61 4.53 -5.48 -6.03
N ARG A 62 3.54 -6.15 -5.47
CA ARG A 62 2.61 -5.54 -4.51
C ARG A 62 2.75 -6.15 -3.13
N SER A 63 2.59 -5.30 -2.11
CA SER A 63 2.54 -5.68 -0.71
C SER A 63 1.30 -5.10 -0.04
N THR A 64 0.59 -5.88 0.75
CA THR A 64 -0.59 -5.42 1.50
C THR A 64 -0.22 -4.39 2.56
N LEU A 65 0.96 -4.53 3.15
CA LEU A 65 1.44 -3.68 4.22
C LEU A 65 2.80 -3.10 3.87
N ALA A 66 3.06 -1.89 4.35
CA ALA A 66 4.38 -1.29 4.35
C ALA A 66 4.77 -0.90 5.79
N GLN A 67 6.05 -0.97 6.10
CA GLN A 67 6.60 -0.63 7.41
C GLN A 67 7.32 0.70 7.35
N ILE A 68 7.13 1.54 8.36
CA ILE A 68 7.89 2.78 8.55
C ILE A 68 9.29 2.44 9.03
N VAL A 69 10.30 2.92 8.33
CA VAL A 69 11.72 2.75 8.68
C VAL A 69 12.46 4.08 8.70
N GLU A 70 13.48 4.18 9.54
CA GLU A 70 14.43 5.31 9.49
C GLU A 70 15.36 5.16 8.30
N VAL A 71 15.66 6.27 7.64
CA VAL A 71 16.50 6.30 6.43
C VAL A 71 17.43 7.50 6.44
N SER A 72 18.55 7.35 5.76
CA SER A 72 19.48 8.44 5.46
C SER A 72 19.01 9.23 4.22
N GLU A 73 19.61 10.40 3.97
CA GLU A 73 19.41 11.15 2.74
C GLU A 73 19.92 10.39 1.50
N ASP A 74 20.94 9.55 1.67
CA ASP A 74 21.46 8.72 0.58
C ASP A 74 20.45 7.62 0.20
N ASP A 75 19.79 7.00 1.18
CA ASP A 75 18.70 6.03 0.95
C ASP A 75 17.54 6.68 0.20
N ARG A 76 17.12 7.89 0.64
CA ARG A 76 16.06 8.64 -0.06
C ARG A 76 16.45 8.92 -1.50
N ARG A 77 17.67 9.37 -1.74
CA ARG A 77 18.17 9.64 -3.07
C ARG A 77 18.19 8.37 -3.94
N ALA A 78 18.65 7.26 -3.38
CA ALA A 78 18.63 5.96 -4.06
C ALA A 78 17.20 5.52 -4.43
N ALA A 79 16.23 5.69 -3.53
CA ALA A 79 14.83 5.38 -3.79
C ALA A 79 14.24 6.25 -4.92
N VAL A 80 14.57 7.55 -4.94
CA VAL A 80 14.16 8.48 -6.02
C VAL A 80 14.72 8.03 -7.37
N GLU A 81 16.04 7.73 -7.45
CA GLU A 81 16.66 7.31 -8.70
C GLU A 81 16.11 5.97 -9.18
N MET A 82 15.86 5.03 -8.26
CA MET A 82 15.23 3.74 -8.58
C MET A 82 13.82 3.95 -9.16
N LEU A 83 12.98 4.74 -8.49
CA LEU A 83 11.62 5.01 -8.98
C LEU A 83 11.66 5.75 -10.33
N ALA A 84 12.54 6.73 -10.51
CA ALA A 84 12.67 7.45 -11.77
C ALA A 84 13.04 6.51 -12.93
N ALA A 85 13.96 5.57 -12.71
CA ALA A 85 14.30 4.55 -13.70
C ALA A 85 13.10 3.65 -14.05
N GLN A 86 12.33 3.23 -13.05
CA GLN A 86 11.11 2.43 -13.26
C GLN A 86 10.03 3.21 -14.02
N LEU A 87 9.86 4.51 -13.72
CA LEU A 87 8.89 5.35 -14.42
C LEU A 87 9.21 5.47 -15.92
N VAL A 88 10.49 5.60 -16.30
CA VAL A 88 10.90 5.60 -17.70
C VAL A 88 10.70 4.23 -18.33
N ALA A 89 11.14 3.15 -17.66
CA ALA A 89 11.14 1.82 -18.24
C ALA A 89 9.75 1.19 -18.37
N HIS A 90 8.82 1.48 -17.45
CA HIS A 90 7.57 0.72 -17.31
C HIS A 90 6.29 1.57 -17.27
N PHE A 91 6.40 2.87 -16.98
CA PHE A 91 5.22 3.72 -16.78
C PHE A 91 5.11 4.89 -17.77
N GLY A 92 5.92 4.88 -18.83
CA GLY A 92 5.79 5.80 -19.97
C GLY A 92 6.24 7.24 -19.68
N ALA A 93 7.10 7.46 -18.68
CA ALA A 93 7.68 8.77 -18.49
C ALA A 93 8.52 9.17 -19.74
N PRO A 94 8.37 10.40 -20.27
CA PRO A 94 8.95 10.77 -21.55
C PRO A 94 10.48 10.89 -21.52
N ASP A 95 11.02 11.25 -20.37
CA ASP A 95 12.47 11.44 -20.15
C ASP A 95 12.83 11.30 -18.67
N SER A 96 14.13 11.19 -18.39
CA SER A 96 14.65 11.02 -17.03
C SER A 96 14.43 12.24 -16.12
N ALA A 97 14.38 13.44 -16.67
CA ALA A 97 14.19 14.64 -15.87
C ALA A 97 12.75 14.72 -15.35
N THR A 98 11.77 14.48 -16.23
CA THR A 98 10.34 14.40 -15.87
C THR A 98 10.08 13.24 -14.90
N ALA A 99 10.67 12.07 -15.17
CA ALA A 99 10.53 10.90 -14.28
C ALA A 99 11.09 11.19 -12.89
N ARG A 100 12.22 11.88 -12.78
CA ARG A 100 12.82 12.22 -11.50
C ARG A 100 11.96 13.19 -10.69
N LEU A 101 11.34 14.18 -11.33
CA LEU A 101 10.41 15.08 -10.65
C LEU A 101 9.23 14.30 -10.08
N ALA A 102 8.59 13.45 -10.88
CA ALA A 102 7.50 12.61 -10.42
C ALA A 102 7.94 11.63 -9.31
N ALA A 103 9.14 11.06 -9.42
CA ALA A 103 9.69 10.19 -8.38
C ALA A 103 9.91 10.92 -7.05
N VAL A 104 10.38 12.17 -7.08
CA VAL A 104 10.53 13.00 -5.88
C VAL A 104 9.18 13.23 -5.22
N GLU A 105 8.14 13.59 -5.99
CA GLU A 105 6.79 13.81 -5.47
C GLU A 105 6.22 12.53 -4.79
N GLU A 106 6.36 11.37 -5.43
CA GLU A 106 5.90 10.08 -4.88
C GLU A 106 6.67 9.67 -3.61
N ILE A 107 7.99 9.85 -3.58
CA ILE A 107 8.81 9.55 -2.39
C ILE A 107 8.48 10.52 -1.25
N ASP A 108 8.26 11.80 -1.54
CA ASP A 108 7.86 12.79 -0.53
C ASP A 108 6.44 12.50 -0.01
N PHE A 109 5.55 12.05 -0.87
CA PHE A 109 4.24 11.56 -0.44
C PHE A 109 4.37 10.33 0.48
N ALA A 110 5.18 9.33 0.10
CA ALA A 110 5.45 8.17 0.96
C ALA A 110 6.07 8.58 2.31
N ALA A 111 6.97 9.56 2.31
CA ALA A 111 7.54 10.12 3.54
C ALA A 111 6.48 10.80 4.43
N SER A 112 5.50 11.48 3.83
CA SER A 112 4.40 12.12 4.56
C SER A 112 3.52 11.14 5.33
N LEU A 113 3.44 9.89 4.87
CA LEU A 113 2.71 8.81 5.55
C LEU A 113 3.47 8.27 6.79
N CYS A 114 4.73 8.64 6.96
CA CYS A 114 5.61 8.15 8.02
C CYS A 114 5.58 9.00 9.30
N GLY A 115 4.43 9.57 9.66
CA GLY A 115 4.26 10.41 10.85
C GLY A 115 4.44 9.67 12.19
N HIS A 116 4.44 8.34 12.18
CA HIS A 116 4.56 7.49 13.36
C HIS A 116 5.99 6.99 13.59
N SER A 117 6.18 6.24 14.68
CA SER A 117 7.48 5.64 15.02
C SER A 117 7.89 4.57 13.99
N PRO A 118 9.21 4.34 13.81
CA PRO A 118 9.68 3.18 13.07
C PRO A 118 9.09 1.88 13.60
N GLY A 119 8.84 0.92 12.71
CA GLY A 119 8.20 -0.35 13.03
C GLY A 119 6.67 -0.33 12.93
N VAL A 120 6.02 0.82 12.90
CA VAL A 120 4.58 0.93 12.64
C VAL A 120 4.28 0.51 11.20
N LEU A 121 3.22 -0.29 11.03
CA LEU A 121 2.77 -0.73 9.72
C LEU A 121 1.74 0.24 9.16
N VAL A 122 1.71 0.36 7.85
CA VAL A 122 0.74 1.17 7.10
C VAL A 122 0.01 0.26 6.11
N ALA A 123 -1.30 0.39 6.07
CA ALA A 123 -2.17 -0.22 5.06
C ALA A 123 -2.79 0.87 4.19
N VAL A 124 -3.00 0.59 2.92
CA VAL A 124 -3.69 1.48 1.98
C VAL A 124 -5.01 0.87 1.55
N THR A 125 -6.03 1.72 1.42
CA THR A 125 -7.29 1.37 0.75
C THR A 125 -7.55 2.38 -0.35
N ARG A 126 -7.80 1.90 -1.58
CA ARG A 126 -8.13 2.76 -2.72
C ARG A 126 -9.55 2.51 -3.19
N SER A 127 -10.19 3.59 -3.58
CA SER A 127 -11.48 3.59 -4.26
C SER A 127 -11.42 4.47 -5.50
N HIS A 128 -12.32 4.22 -6.44
CA HIS A 128 -12.51 5.06 -7.62
C HIS A 128 -13.87 5.75 -7.49
N GLN A 129 -13.87 7.07 -7.50
CA GLN A 129 -15.07 7.88 -7.38
C GLN A 129 -15.02 9.07 -8.34
N ASN A 130 -16.03 9.22 -9.17
CA ASN A 130 -16.14 10.34 -10.11
C ASN A 130 -14.90 10.54 -11.00
N GLY A 131 -14.31 9.46 -11.51
CA GLY A 131 -13.13 9.52 -12.36
C GLY A 131 -11.80 9.77 -11.61
N THR A 132 -11.83 9.78 -10.28
CA THR A 132 -10.65 10.05 -9.46
C THR A 132 -10.35 8.88 -8.53
N ILE A 133 -9.06 8.52 -8.41
CA ILE A 133 -8.59 7.56 -7.41
C ILE A 133 -8.48 8.29 -6.07
N ARG A 134 -9.11 7.74 -5.04
CA ARG A 134 -8.98 8.19 -3.66
C ARG A 134 -8.24 7.15 -2.85
N GLU A 135 -7.36 7.61 -1.99
CA GLU A 135 -6.55 6.77 -1.10
C GLU A 135 -6.86 7.12 0.35
N ALA A 136 -6.97 6.08 1.17
CA ALA A 136 -7.04 6.19 2.62
C ALA A 136 -5.95 5.30 3.21
N PHE A 137 -5.26 5.80 4.22
CA PHE A 137 -4.15 5.11 4.88
C PHE A 137 -4.48 4.88 6.34
N ARG A 138 -4.19 3.66 6.82
CA ARG A 138 -4.37 3.29 8.23
C ARG A 138 -3.06 2.80 8.79
N THR A 139 -2.76 3.20 10.02
CA THR A 139 -1.59 2.70 10.75
C THR A 139 -1.98 1.58 11.68
N LEU A 140 -1.15 0.56 11.73
CA LEU A 140 -1.31 -0.63 12.54
C LEU A 140 -0.11 -0.76 13.47
N ARG A 141 -0.35 -1.00 14.75
CA ARG A 141 0.70 -1.27 15.73
C ARG A 141 0.57 -2.68 16.26
N PRO A 142 1.68 -3.36 16.55
CA PRO A 142 1.61 -4.58 17.34
C PRO A 142 0.93 -4.28 18.66
N ARG A 143 0.01 -5.12 19.08
CA ARG A 143 -0.65 -4.99 20.37
C ARG A 143 0.34 -5.36 21.47
N ASP A 144 0.72 -4.39 22.31
CA ASP A 144 1.50 -4.65 23.52
C ASP A 144 0.59 -5.34 24.54
N GLY A 145 0.74 -6.63 24.72
CA GLY A 145 0.11 -7.33 25.85
C GLY A 145 -0.40 -8.72 25.56
N THR A 146 0.21 -9.66 26.27
CA THR A 146 -0.19 -11.03 26.55
C THR A 146 -0.09 -12.06 25.42
N ARG A 147 0.88 -12.94 25.61
CA ARG A 147 1.03 -14.23 24.96
C ARG A 147 -0.22 -15.08 25.16
N HIS A 148 -1.18 -15.00 24.26
CA HIS A 148 -2.16 -16.05 24.05
C HIS A 148 -2.28 -16.30 22.55
N SER A 149 -2.05 -17.54 22.19
CA SER A 149 -1.96 -18.14 20.89
C SER A 149 -3.24 -18.04 20.06
N ASN A 150 -3.51 -16.91 19.44
CA ASN A 150 -4.46 -16.84 18.33
C ASN A 150 -3.88 -15.95 17.24
N ALA A 151 -3.73 -16.50 16.05
CA ALA A 151 -3.03 -15.90 14.89
C ALA A 151 -3.66 -14.60 14.35
N PHE A 152 -4.73 -14.08 14.93
CA PHE A 152 -5.48 -12.92 14.47
C PHE A 152 -5.52 -11.72 15.43
N GLU A 153 -4.80 -11.76 16.56
CA GLU A 153 -4.85 -10.68 17.59
C GLU A 153 -3.67 -9.70 17.56
N PHE A 154 -2.90 -9.64 16.47
CA PHE A 154 -1.60 -8.95 16.51
C PHE A 154 -1.62 -7.48 16.14
N LEU A 155 -2.70 -6.92 15.63
CA LEU A 155 -2.70 -5.57 15.10
C LEU A 155 -3.87 -4.74 15.67
N GLU A 156 -3.54 -3.63 16.30
CA GLU A 156 -4.50 -2.59 16.69
C GLU A 156 -4.52 -1.49 15.62
N VAL A 157 -5.72 -1.18 15.10
CA VAL A 157 -5.91 -0.06 14.17
C VAL A 157 -5.91 1.23 14.98
N VAL A 158 -4.90 2.04 14.82
CA VAL A 158 -4.89 3.41 15.33
C VAL A 158 -5.57 4.27 14.28
N GLY A 159 -6.89 4.46 14.44
CA GLY A 159 -7.70 5.18 13.48
C GLY A 159 -7.39 6.66 13.44
N ASP A 160 -7.36 7.21 12.23
CA ASP A 160 -7.74 8.59 12.00
C ASP A 160 -9.27 8.58 11.79
N ASP A 161 -10.00 9.43 12.52
CA ASP A 161 -11.49 9.41 12.61
C ASP A 161 -12.24 9.81 11.33
N ASP A 162 -11.56 9.89 10.18
CA ASP A 162 -12.13 10.29 8.88
C ASP A 162 -12.29 9.16 7.85
N ALA A 163 -12.26 7.90 8.26
CA ALA A 163 -12.61 6.80 7.35
C ALA A 163 -14.15 6.72 7.20
N PRO A 164 -14.69 6.66 5.98
CA PRO A 164 -16.12 6.44 5.82
C PRO A 164 -16.52 5.10 6.44
N ASP A 165 -17.47 5.14 7.37
CA ASP A 165 -18.09 3.96 7.97
C ASP A 165 -18.73 3.11 6.88
N GLU A 166 -18.09 2.02 6.46
CA GLU A 166 -18.79 0.93 5.80
C GLU A 166 -19.52 0.14 6.90
N HIS A 167 -20.78 0.50 7.16
CA HIS A 167 -21.70 -0.35 7.89
C HIS A 167 -21.98 -1.60 7.05
N LEU A 168 -21.25 -2.67 7.30
CA LEU A 168 -21.66 -4.01 6.90
C LEU A 168 -22.86 -4.39 7.80
N ASP A 169 -24.07 -4.25 7.28
CA ASP A 169 -25.26 -4.77 7.93
C ASP A 169 -25.27 -6.29 7.86
N LEU A 170 -24.73 -6.93 8.90
CA LEU A 170 -24.72 -8.38 9.07
C LEU A 170 -26.09 -8.95 9.44
N ALA A 171 -27.09 -8.10 9.70
CA ALA A 171 -28.45 -8.54 10.05
C ALA A 171 -29.25 -9.05 8.85
N GLY A 172 -28.76 -8.85 7.61
CA GLY A 172 -29.43 -9.30 6.38
C GLY A 172 -29.11 -10.73 5.95
N LEU A 173 -28.13 -11.41 6.56
CA LEU A 173 -27.67 -12.73 6.12
C LEU A 173 -28.45 -13.93 6.68
N ASP A 174 -29.38 -13.69 7.62
CA ASP A 174 -30.07 -14.80 8.33
C ASP A 174 -31.52 -15.05 7.84
N LYS A 175 -31.88 -14.64 6.63
CA LYS A 175 -33.20 -14.94 6.03
C LYS A 175 -33.09 -15.56 4.64
N GLY A 176 -32.59 -16.78 4.55
CA GLY A 176 -32.48 -17.45 3.24
C GLY A 176 -32.29 -18.96 3.26
N VAL A 177 -32.76 -19.68 4.29
CA VAL A 177 -32.88 -21.14 4.19
C VAL A 177 -34.18 -21.58 4.84
N GLN A 178 -35.26 -21.51 4.11
CA GLN A 178 -36.45 -22.38 4.27
C GLN A 178 -37.16 -22.45 2.92
N ARG A 179 -36.85 -23.48 2.16
CA ARG A 179 -37.75 -24.44 1.48
C ARG A 179 -37.01 -25.33 0.53
#